data_d1c3fd51bcf484c155aa39b2248f5625
#
_entry.id   d1c3fd51bcf484c155aa39b2248f5625
#
_cell.length_a   1.000
_cell.length_b   1.000
_cell.length_c   1.000
_cell.angle_alpha   90.00
_cell.angle_beta   90.00
_cell.angle_gamma   90.00
#
_symmetry.space_group_name_H-M   'P 1'
#
loop_
_entity.id
_entity.type
_entity.pdbx_description
1 polymer ?
#
loop_
_entity_poly.entity_id
_entity_poly.type
_entity_poly.pdbx_seq_one_letter_code
_entity_poly.pdbx_strand_id
1 'polypeptide(L)' 'MAASTGTVKWFNETKGFGFIEQDNGPDVFAHFSAINGSGFKTLLEGQKVSFDVTQGQKGPQASNIEVVA' A
#
# COMPACT_ATOMS: atom_id res chain seq x y z
N MET A 1 -2.82 -6.90 -12.70
CA MET A 1 -2.98 -8.03 -11.77
C MET A 1 -2.07 -7.84 -10.58
N ALA A 2 -2.62 -7.86 -9.39
CA ALA A 2 -1.81 -7.68 -8.19
C ALA A 2 -0.87 -8.86 -8.02
N ALA A 3 0.41 -8.59 -7.89
CA ALA A 3 1.43 -9.62 -7.85
C ALA A 3 2.01 -9.81 -6.45
N SER A 4 1.72 -8.91 -5.53
CA SER A 4 2.35 -8.93 -4.21
C SER A 4 1.32 -8.76 -3.12
N THR A 5 1.67 -9.25 -1.94
CA THR A 5 0.85 -9.05 -0.75
C THR A 5 1.75 -8.54 0.36
N GLY A 6 1.14 -7.89 1.33
CA GLY A 6 1.87 -7.38 2.46
C GLY A 6 0.94 -6.89 3.54
N THR A 7 1.53 -6.29 4.55
CA THR A 7 0.82 -5.78 5.71
C THR A 7 1.13 -4.30 5.86
N VAL A 8 0.10 -3.51 6.11
CA VAL A 8 0.29 -2.07 6.31
C VAL A 8 1.12 -1.87 7.57
N LYS A 9 2.29 -1.26 7.41
CA LYS A 9 3.18 -0.98 8.51
C LYS A 9 2.69 0.24 9.28
N TRP A 10 2.37 1.30 8.56
CA TRP A 10 1.71 2.48 9.10
C TRP A 10 1.16 3.30 7.94
N PHE A 11 0.19 4.12 8.23
CA PHE A 11 -0.40 5.00 7.23
C PHE A 11 -0.89 6.28 7.90
N ASN A 12 -0.52 7.42 7.32
CA ASN A 12 -0.93 8.73 7.83
C ASN A 12 -2.03 9.26 6.91
N GLU A 13 -3.27 9.18 7.35
CA GLU A 13 -4.40 9.59 6.53
C GLU A 13 -4.45 11.11 6.33
N THR A 14 -3.86 11.88 7.23
CA THR A 14 -3.80 13.33 7.08
C THR A 14 -2.90 13.72 5.92
N LYS A 15 -1.75 13.07 5.82
CA LYS A 15 -0.81 13.33 4.74
C LYS A 15 -1.07 12.48 3.52
N GLY A 16 -1.82 11.39 3.66
CA GLY A 16 -2.22 10.56 2.55
C GLY A 16 -1.18 9.56 2.09
N PHE A 17 -0.25 9.15 2.94
CA PHE A 17 0.74 8.15 2.55
C PHE A 17 1.18 7.31 3.75
N GLY A 18 1.83 6.21 3.43
CA GLY A 18 2.36 5.31 4.44
C GLY A 18 3.26 4.29 3.80
N PHE A 19 3.51 3.21 4.52
CA PHE A 19 4.36 2.13 4.04
C PHE A 19 3.69 0.79 4.28
N ILE A 20 3.92 -0.12 3.33
CA ILE A 20 3.43 -1.49 3.40
C ILE A 20 4.66 -2.38 3.49
N GLU A 21 4.68 -3.27 4.47
CA GLU A 21 5.73 -4.26 4.59
C GLU A 21 5.37 -5.44 3.71
N GLN A 22 6.19 -5.72 2.70
CA GLN A 22 5.96 -6.86 1.83
C GLN A 22 6.20 -8.15 2.58
N ASP A 23 5.44 -9.19 2.24
CA ASP A 23 5.68 -10.50 2.81
C ASP A 23 7.06 -11.00 2.42
N ASN A 24 7.56 -10.53 1.29
CA ASN A 24 8.79 -11.07 0.71
C ASN A 24 9.53 -9.95 -0.02
N GLY A 25 10.16 -9.07 0.74
CA GLY A 25 10.90 -7.97 0.14
C GLY A 25 10.90 -6.73 1.01
N PRO A 26 11.47 -5.64 0.50
CA PRO A 26 11.54 -4.39 1.27
C PRO A 26 10.18 -3.70 1.37
N ASP A 27 10.08 -2.78 2.31
CA ASP A 27 8.88 -1.96 2.44
C ASP A 27 8.64 -1.17 1.17
N VAL A 28 7.38 -0.94 0.85
CA VAL A 28 7.00 -0.14 -0.31
C VAL A 28 6.20 1.07 0.13
N PHE A 29 6.40 2.16 -0.57
CA PHE A 29 5.68 3.40 -0.32
C PHE A 29 4.24 3.25 -0.83
N ALA A 30 3.28 3.74 -0.07
CA ALA A 30 1.87 3.68 -0.43
C ALA A 30 1.27 5.07 -0.33
N HIS A 31 0.61 5.52 -1.40
CA HIS A 31 -0.06 6.81 -1.44
C HIS A 31 -1.55 6.57 -1.61
N PHE A 32 -2.37 7.44 -1.04
CA PHE A 32 -3.81 7.24 -1.06
C PHE A 32 -4.37 7.13 -2.48
N SER A 33 -3.74 7.79 -3.44
CA SER A 33 -4.19 7.74 -4.83
C SER A 33 -4.01 6.35 -5.44
N ALA A 34 -3.20 5.50 -4.82
CA ALA A 34 -2.95 4.14 -5.31
C ALA A 34 -3.91 3.12 -4.71
N ILE A 35 -4.76 3.55 -3.78
CA ILE A 35 -5.70 2.65 -3.13
C ILE A 35 -6.95 2.54 -4.00
N ASN A 36 -7.29 1.30 -4.38
CA ASN A 36 -8.49 1.06 -5.17
C ASN A 36 -9.73 1.10 -4.27
N GLY A 37 -10.84 1.45 -4.89
CA GLY A 37 -12.11 1.47 -4.19
C GLY A 37 -12.71 2.86 -4.16
N SER A 38 -13.92 2.96 -3.65
CA SER A 38 -14.62 4.23 -3.49
C SER A 38 -14.77 4.53 -2.00
N GLY A 39 -14.90 5.79 -1.67
CA GLY A 39 -15.05 6.21 -0.28
C GLY A 39 -13.70 6.49 0.36
N PHE A 40 -13.52 6.06 1.58
CA PHE A 40 -12.30 6.34 2.30
C PHE A 40 -11.11 5.63 1.68
N LYS A 41 -10.12 6.41 1.31
CA LYS A 41 -8.87 5.87 0.78
C LYS A 41 -7.82 5.95 1.87
N THR A 42 -7.96 5.07 2.84
CA THR A 42 -7.05 5.00 3.96
C THR A 42 -6.76 3.54 4.28
N LEU A 43 -5.64 3.31 4.94
CA LEU A 43 -5.23 1.97 5.34
C LEU A 43 -5.04 1.97 6.85
N LEU A 44 -5.31 0.84 7.46
CA LEU A 44 -5.13 0.66 8.89
C LEU A 44 -3.87 -0.15 9.15
N GLU A 45 -3.16 0.22 10.20
CA GLU A 45 -1.95 -0.49 10.60
C GLU A 45 -2.27 -1.96 10.86
N GLY A 46 -1.47 -2.84 10.30
CA GLY A 46 -1.66 -4.28 10.45
C GLY A 46 -2.63 -4.89 9.44
N GLN A 47 -3.22 -4.09 8.58
CA GLN A 47 -4.19 -4.57 7.60
C GLN A 47 -3.48 -5.31 6.46
N LYS A 48 -4.05 -6.42 6.03
CA LYS A 48 -3.49 -7.19 4.92
C LYS A 48 -3.99 -6.62 3.60
N VAL A 49 -3.05 -6.41 2.67
CA VAL A 49 -3.37 -5.80 1.37
C VAL A 49 -2.66 -6.54 0.24
N SER A 50 -3.22 -6.42 -0.95
CA SER A 50 -2.55 -6.84 -2.17
C SER A 50 -2.27 -5.60 -3.01
N PHE A 51 -1.22 -5.66 -3.82
CA PHE A 51 -0.78 -4.51 -4.59
C PHE A 51 0.21 -4.92 -5.66
N ASP A 52 0.45 -4.00 -6.59
CA ASP A 52 1.53 -4.13 -7.57
C ASP A 52 2.70 -3.27 -7.12
N VAL A 53 3.90 -3.75 -7.35
CA VAL A 53 5.11 -2.98 -7.03
C VAL A 53 5.59 -2.28 -8.29
N THR A 54 5.75 -0.98 -8.19
CA THR A 54 6.29 -0.17 -9.29
C THR A 54 7.45 0.65 -8.77
N GLN A 55 8.28 1.15 -9.68
CA GLN A 55 9.39 2.00 -9.30
C GLN A 55 8.95 3.46 -9.31
N GLY A 56 9.08 4.10 -8.17
CA GLY A 56 8.78 5.52 -8.04
C GLY A 56 10.03 6.31 -7.76
N GLN A 57 9.89 7.61 -7.61
CA GLN A 57 11.02 8.48 -7.33
C GLN A 57 11.66 8.18 -5.99
N LYS A 58 10.87 7.67 -5.06
CA LYS A 58 11.37 7.36 -3.71
C LYS A 58 11.75 5.90 -3.56
N GLY A 59 11.76 5.15 -4.65
CA GLY A 59 12.06 3.72 -4.63
C GLY A 59 10.83 2.90 -4.92
N PRO A 60 10.77 1.64 -4.46
CA PRO A 60 9.60 0.79 -4.70
C PRO A 60 8.35 1.40 -4.12
N GLN A 61 7.27 1.36 -4.91
CA GLN A 61 6.01 1.92 -4.45
C GLN A 61 4.86 1.02 -4.86
N ALA A 62 3.81 1.01 -4.05
CA ALA A 62 2.65 0.16 -4.28
C ALA A 62 1.64 0.87 -5.16
N SER A 63 1.00 0.12 -6.03
CA SER A 63 -0.11 0.61 -6.84
C SER A 63 -1.20 -0.45 -6.84
N ASN A 64 -2.42 -0.06 -7.24
CA ASN A 64 -3.57 -0.96 -7.25
C ASN A 64 -3.74 -1.67 -5.89
N ILE A 65 -3.68 -0.89 -4.82
CA ILE A 65 -3.75 -1.44 -3.47
C ILE A 65 -5.19 -1.82 -3.15
N GLU A 66 -5.38 -3.06 -2.69
CA GLU A 66 -6.68 -3.55 -2.27
C GLU A 66 -6.56 -4.26 -0.93
N VAL A 67 -7.53 -4.03 -0.08
CA VAL A 67 -7.59 -4.72 1.20
C VAL A 67 -8.13 -6.12 0.96
N VAL A 68 -7.41 -7.13 1.46
CA VAL A 68 -7.77 -8.53 1.20
C VAL A 68 -8.28 -9.27 2.44
N ALA A 69 -8.35 -8.62 3.58
CA ALA A 69 -8.83 -9.32 4.76
C ALA A 69 -9.80 -8.48 5.55
#